data_290f713b7380e5527d9865cb1919e555
#
_entry.id   290f713b7380e5527d9865cb1919e555
#
_cell.length_a   1.000
_cell.length_b   1.000
_cell.length_c   1.000
_cell.angle_alpha   90.00
_cell.angle_beta   90.00
_cell.angle_gamma   90.00
#
_symmetry.space_group_name_H-M   'P 1'
#
loop_
_entity.id
_entity.type
_entity.pdbx_description
1 polymer ?
#
loop_
_entity_poly.entity_id
_entity_poly.type
_entity_poly.pdbx_seq_one_letter_code
_entity_poly.pdbx_strand_id
1 'polypeptide(L)'
;PRATVVELLRLMGIKDEFYNYYQELPEDAGCLRAEPVPVEHADNMDCFGYILETEGMRIYYSGDSARMPERIAGMLKDGKLDAVYHDTSLHNPPSPSHCYVGVLEETVPQQLRHKVYCMHLDGECRDMLESRGFRVAEVG
;
A
#
# COMPACT_ATOMS: atom_id res chain seq x y z
N PRO A 1 8.52 14.25 -4.42
CA PRO A 1 9.75 15.02 -4.15
C PRO A 1 9.50 16.07 -3.07
N ARG A 2 10.52 16.38 -2.26
CA ARG A 2 10.41 17.37 -1.17
C ARG A 2 9.81 18.70 -1.61
N ALA A 3 10.27 19.22 -2.73
CA ALA A 3 9.84 20.52 -3.25
C ALA A 3 8.34 20.58 -3.46
N THR A 4 7.74 19.53 -4.04
CA THR A 4 6.30 19.45 -4.33
C THR A 4 5.46 19.43 -3.05
N VAL A 5 5.86 18.64 -2.05
CA VAL A 5 5.13 18.57 -0.77
C VAL A 5 5.19 19.89 -0.01
N VAL A 6 6.39 20.49 0.11
CA VAL A 6 6.57 21.78 0.80
C VAL A 6 5.80 22.88 0.09
N GLU A 7 5.82 22.93 -1.25
CA GLU A 7 5.08 23.91 -2.03
C GLU A 7 3.57 23.74 -1.85
N LEU A 8 3.07 22.51 -1.89
CA LEU A 8 1.65 22.22 -1.66
C LEU A 8 1.21 22.68 -0.26
N LEU A 9 1.98 22.35 0.79
CA LEU A 9 1.67 22.77 2.15
C LEU A 9 1.62 24.30 2.29
N ARG A 10 2.55 25.03 1.64
CA ARG A 10 2.55 26.49 1.61
C ARG A 10 1.34 27.06 0.88
N LEU A 11 0.97 26.49 -0.27
CA LEU A 11 -0.23 26.89 -1.02
C LEU A 11 -1.51 26.65 -0.21
N MET A 12 -1.55 25.61 0.61
CA MET A 12 -2.65 25.36 1.56
C MET A 12 -2.62 26.27 2.79
N GLY A 13 -1.63 27.19 2.90
CA GLY A 13 -1.51 28.10 4.04
C GLY A 13 -0.91 27.46 5.29
N ILE A 14 -0.34 26.27 5.17
CA ILE A 14 0.32 25.59 6.28
C ILE A 14 1.73 26.15 6.41
N LYS A 15 2.03 26.75 7.57
CA LYS A 15 3.33 27.34 7.85
C LYS A 15 4.36 26.27 8.19
N ASP A 16 5.63 26.54 7.89
CA ASP A 16 6.76 25.62 8.09
C ASP A 16 6.92 25.20 9.58
N GLU A 17 6.38 25.96 10.54
CA GLU A 17 6.39 25.67 11.97
C GLU A 17 5.43 24.54 12.42
N PHE A 18 4.50 24.13 11.55
CA PHE A 18 3.49 23.12 11.86
C PHE A 18 3.85 21.70 11.38
N TYR A 19 5.00 21.51 10.72
CA TYR A 19 5.45 20.18 10.30
C TYR A 19 6.97 20.07 10.34
N ASN A 20 7.43 18.85 10.58
CA ASN A 20 8.82 18.50 10.45
C ASN A 20 9.03 17.75 9.13
N TYR A 21 10.12 18.10 8.44
CA TYR A 21 10.54 17.41 7.24
C TYR A 21 11.81 16.62 7.49
N TYR A 22 11.74 15.31 7.24
CA TYR A 22 12.88 14.41 7.39
C TYR A 22 13.29 13.87 6.01
N GLN A 23 14.59 13.81 5.75
CA GLN A 23 15.13 13.10 4.58
C GLN A 23 15.29 11.61 4.86
N GLU A 24 15.52 11.26 6.12
CA GLU A 24 15.59 9.91 6.64
C GLU A 24 14.57 9.78 7.77
N LEU A 25 14.13 8.57 8.04
CA LEU A 25 13.19 8.33 9.13
C LEU A 25 13.85 8.68 10.47
N PRO A 26 13.15 9.41 11.36
CA PRO A 26 13.63 9.60 12.72
C PRO A 26 13.64 8.26 13.49
N GLU A 27 14.51 8.14 14.49
CA GLU A 27 14.67 6.91 15.29
C GLU A 27 13.38 6.46 15.99
N ASP A 28 12.48 7.38 16.29
CA ASP A 28 11.19 7.15 16.94
C ASP A 28 10.02 6.93 15.98
N ALA A 29 10.29 6.76 14.68
CA ALA A 29 9.24 6.56 13.66
C ALA A 29 8.49 5.21 13.76
N GLY A 30 8.93 4.31 14.64
CA GLY A 30 8.34 2.98 14.81
C GLY A 30 8.67 1.98 13.69
N CYS A 31 9.49 2.38 12.70
CA CYS A 31 10.07 1.49 11.71
C CYS A 31 11.53 1.87 11.42
N LEU A 32 12.33 0.87 11.06
CA LEU A 32 13.76 1.04 10.77
C LEU A 32 14.00 1.66 9.40
N ARG A 33 13.10 1.41 8.45
CA ARG A 33 13.18 1.87 7.08
C ARG A 33 11.81 1.99 6.44
N ALA A 34 11.61 3.03 5.63
CA ALA A 34 10.50 3.15 4.70
C ALA A 34 11.06 3.42 3.29
N GLU A 35 10.77 2.53 2.35
CA GLU A 35 11.19 2.64 0.96
C GLU A 35 9.96 2.93 0.09
N PRO A 36 9.89 4.07 -0.62
CA PRO A 36 8.77 4.38 -1.51
C PRO A 36 8.82 3.49 -2.76
N VAL A 37 7.66 3.00 -3.16
CA VAL A 37 7.44 2.21 -4.37
C VAL A 37 6.39 2.91 -5.22
N PRO A 38 6.69 3.35 -6.44
CA PRO A 38 5.69 3.96 -7.31
C PRO A 38 4.52 3.01 -7.56
N VAL A 39 3.30 3.55 -7.52
CA VAL A 39 2.05 2.83 -7.78
C VAL A 39 1.19 3.58 -8.80
N GLU A 40 0.37 2.84 -9.52
CA GLU A 40 -0.62 3.41 -10.42
C GLU A 40 -1.90 3.71 -9.62
N HIS A 41 -2.33 4.96 -9.57
CA HIS A 41 -3.58 5.37 -8.94
C HIS A 41 -4.22 6.55 -9.65
N ALA A 42 -3.48 7.64 -9.89
CA ALA A 42 -3.96 8.86 -10.51
C ALA A 42 -3.00 9.32 -11.62
N ASP A 43 -3.57 9.79 -12.73
CA ASP A 43 -2.78 10.19 -13.91
C ASP A 43 -2.07 11.55 -13.74
N ASN A 44 -2.51 12.34 -12.76
CA ASN A 44 -2.06 13.72 -12.56
C ASN A 44 -1.10 13.92 -11.40
N MET A 45 -0.70 12.85 -10.71
CA MET A 45 0.22 12.92 -9.58
C MET A 45 1.01 11.62 -9.39
N ASP A 46 2.22 11.75 -8.86
CA ASP A 46 3.01 10.59 -8.44
C ASP A 46 2.42 9.99 -7.17
N CYS A 47 2.06 8.72 -7.21
CA CYS A 47 1.53 7.96 -6.09
C CYS A 47 2.51 6.89 -5.64
N PHE A 48 2.54 6.61 -4.34
CA PHE A 48 3.51 5.68 -3.74
C PHE A 48 2.86 4.77 -2.71
N GLY A 49 3.20 3.49 -2.80
CA GLY A 49 3.17 2.58 -1.65
C GLY A 49 4.53 2.56 -0.95
N TYR A 50 4.65 1.80 0.13
CA TYR A 50 5.88 1.76 0.93
C TYR A 50 6.24 0.34 1.35
N ILE A 51 7.52 -0.01 1.21
CA ILE A 51 8.08 -1.15 1.92
C ILE A 51 8.56 -0.63 3.28
N LEU A 52 7.99 -1.18 4.36
CA LEU A 52 8.31 -0.81 5.73
C LEU A 52 9.08 -1.96 6.40
N GLU A 53 10.22 -1.63 6.99
CA GLU A 53 11.01 -2.57 7.78
C GLU A 53 10.89 -2.20 9.27
N THR A 54 10.51 -3.16 10.07
CA THR A 54 10.50 -3.08 11.53
C THR A 54 11.46 -4.13 12.09
N GLU A 55 11.62 -4.20 13.41
CA GLU A 55 12.37 -5.28 14.05
C GLU A 55 11.70 -6.63 13.76
N GLY A 56 12.28 -7.40 12.84
CA GLY A 56 11.86 -8.76 12.51
C GLY A 56 10.77 -8.90 11.45
N MET A 57 10.23 -7.80 10.88
CA MET A 57 9.23 -7.87 9.82
C MET A 57 9.51 -6.87 8.68
N ARG A 58 9.21 -7.33 7.46
CA ARG A 58 9.18 -6.48 6.26
C ARG A 58 7.80 -6.56 5.64
N ILE A 59 7.10 -5.44 5.62
CA ILE A 59 5.74 -5.35 5.08
C ILE A 59 5.68 -4.40 3.90
N TYR A 60 4.72 -4.63 3.00
CA TYR A 60 4.37 -3.66 1.96
C TYR A 60 2.99 -3.09 2.25
N TYR A 61 2.87 -1.76 2.18
CA TYR A 61 1.63 -1.00 2.25
C TYR A 61 1.43 -0.27 0.92
N SER A 62 0.35 -0.59 0.19
CA SER A 62 0.17 -0.06 -1.16
C SER A 62 -0.22 1.41 -1.23
N GLY A 63 -0.84 1.97 -0.18
CA GLY A 63 -1.70 3.14 -0.35
C GLY A 63 -2.82 2.79 -1.33
N ASP A 64 -3.41 3.79 -1.98
CA ASP A 64 -4.36 3.60 -3.07
C ASP A 64 -3.58 3.17 -4.33
N SER A 65 -3.97 2.06 -4.92
CA SER A 65 -3.21 1.45 -6.03
C SER A 65 -4.10 0.60 -6.92
N ALA A 66 -4.05 0.83 -8.21
CA ALA A 66 -4.81 0.07 -9.21
C ALA A 66 -4.33 -1.37 -9.38
N ARG A 67 -3.08 -1.67 -9.02
CA ARG A 67 -2.49 -3.02 -9.11
C ARG A 67 -1.27 -3.18 -8.19
N MET A 68 -0.97 -4.42 -7.86
CA MET A 68 0.29 -4.73 -7.16
C MET A 68 1.47 -4.59 -8.12
N PRO A 69 2.49 -3.77 -7.81
CA PRO A 69 3.69 -3.67 -8.62
C PRO A 69 4.39 -5.03 -8.79
N GLU A 70 4.93 -5.32 -9.98
CA GLU A 70 5.61 -6.59 -10.28
C GLU A 70 6.75 -6.88 -9.31
N ARG A 71 7.51 -5.84 -8.91
CA ARG A 71 8.56 -5.94 -7.89
C ARG A 71 8.03 -6.51 -6.58
N ILE A 72 6.87 -6.03 -6.13
CA ILE A 72 6.25 -6.46 -4.86
C ILE A 72 5.73 -7.89 -4.99
N ALA A 73 5.09 -8.21 -6.10
CA ALA A 73 4.66 -9.58 -6.38
C ALA A 73 5.85 -10.56 -6.40
N GLY A 74 6.99 -10.16 -6.99
CA GLY A 74 8.24 -10.93 -6.98
C GLY A 74 8.79 -11.11 -5.56
N MET A 75 8.87 -10.03 -4.78
CA MET A 75 9.33 -10.08 -3.38
C MET A 75 8.46 -10.99 -2.50
N LEU A 76 7.14 -10.97 -2.70
CA LEU A 76 6.21 -11.84 -1.99
C LEU A 76 6.45 -13.32 -2.36
N LYS A 77 6.62 -13.63 -3.65
CA LYS A 77 6.93 -14.99 -4.15
C LYS A 77 8.26 -15.51 -3.62
N ASP A 78 9.25 -14.64 -3.51
CA ASP A 78 10.60 -14.96 -3.00
C ASP A 78 10.64 -15.09 -1.46
N GLY A 79 9.53 -14.85 -0.75
CA GLY A 79 9.49 -14.87 0.71
C GLY A 79 10.20 -13.69 1.38
N LYS A 80 10.42 -12.59 0.65
CA LYS A 80 11.10 -11.38 1.14
C LYS A 80 10.15 -10.38 1.81
N LEU A 81 8.84 -10.68 1.81
CA LEU A 81 7.80 -9.94 2.51
C LEU A 81 7.07 -10.87 3.47
N ASP A 82 6.82 -10.39 4.68
CA ASP A 82 6.06 -11.10 5.70
C ASP A 82 4.56 -10.86 5.54
N ALA A 83 4.19 -9.64 5.15
CA ALA A 83 2.81 -9.25 4.88
C ALA A 83 2.72 -8.18 3.78
N VAL A 84 1.56 -8.12 3.13
CA VAL A 84 1.20 -7.12 2.14
C VAL A 84 -0.17 -6.55 2.51
N TYR A 85 -0.26 -5.25 2.73
CA TYR A 85 -1.51 -4.52 2.89
C TYR A 85 -1.82 -3.84 1.56
N HIS A 86 -2.91 -4.26 0.90
CA HIS A 86 -3.19 -3.82 -0.47
C HIS A 86 -4.59 -3.25 -0.60
N ASP A 87 -4.68 -2.11 -1.28
CA ASP A 87 -5.94 -1.55 -1.80
C ASP A 87 -6.70 -2.60 -2.60
N THR A 88 -7.95 -2.82 -2.26
CA THR A 88 -8.75 -3.88 -2.87
C THR A 88 -10.19 -3.40 -3.07
N SER A 89 -10.62 -3.44 -4.32
CA SER A 89 -12.00 -3.13 -4.73
C SER A 89 -12.70 -4.38 -5.24
N LEU A 90 -14.01 -4.46 -5.02
CA LEU A 90 -14.88 -5.49 -5.56
C LEU A 90 -15.60 -5.05 -6.85
N HIS A 91 -15.43 -3.80 -7.26
CA HIS A 91 -16.08 -3.29 -8.44
C HIS A 91 -15.62 -3.99 -9.72
N ASN A 92 -16.60 -4.48 -10.49
CA ASN A 92 -16.39 -5.01 -11.83
C ASN A 92 -17.41 -4.34 -12.78
N PRO A 93 -16.97 -3.57 -13.80
CA PRO A 93 -15.60 -3.45 -14.30
C PRO A 93 -14.67 -2.73 -13.30
N PRO A 94 -13.34 -3.07 -13.33
CA PRO A 94 -12.36 -2.48 -12.44
C PRO A 94 -12.31 -0.96 -12.52
N SER A 95 -12.17 -0.30 -11.37
CA SER A 95 -11.78 1.11 -11.31
C SER A 95 -10.36 1.29 -11.85
N PRO A 96 -10.06 2.36 -12.58
CA PRO A 96 -8.68 2.64 -12.98
C PRO A 96 -7.76 2.99 -11.79
N SER A 97 -8.34 3.32 -10.65
CA SER A 97 -7.63 3.84 -9.47
C SER A 97 -7.43 2.83 -8.35
N HIS A 98 -8.26 1.77 -8.30
CA HIS A 98 -8.27 0.79 -7.23
C HIS A 98 -8.14 -0.63 -7.76
N CYS A 99 -7.44 -1.48 -7.01
CA CYS A 99 -7.15 -2.84 -7.45
C CYS A 99 -8.37 -3.75 -7.32
N TYR A 100 -8.89 -4.21 -8.45
CA TYR A 100 -9.93 -5.24 -8.45
C TYR A 100 -9.40 -6.57 -7.88
N VAL A 101 -10.17 -7.20 -7.00
CA VAL A 101 -9.78 -8.47 -6.36
C VAL A 101 -9.39 -9.55 -7.35
N GLY A 102 -10.03 -9.63 -8.52
CA GLY A 102 -9.65 -10.58 -9.56
C GLY A 102 -8.23 -10.38 -10.08
N VAL A 103 -7.76 -9.13 -10.17
CA VAL A 103 -6.36 -8.82 -10.55
C VAL A 103 -5.39 -9.29 -9.46
N LEU A 104 -5.75 -9.14 -8.18
CA LEU A 104 -4.96 -9.72 -7.08
C LEU A 104 -4.91 -11.24 -7.14
N GLU A 105 -6.03 -11.88 -7.48
CA GLU A 105 -6.10 -13.35 -7.63
C GLU A 105 -5.19 -13.87 -8.74
N GLU A 106 -5.06 -13.14 -9.84
CA GLU A 106 -4.17 -13.49 -10.94
C GLU A 106 -2.69 -13.24 -10.58
N THR A 107 -2.42 -12.18 -9.79
CA THR A 107 -1.07 -11.76 -9.43
C THR A 107 -0.48 -12.60 -8.29
N VAL A 108 -1.30 -12.94 -7.29
CA VAL A 108 -0.88 -13.62 -6.05
C VAL A 108 -1.24 -15.10 -6.10
N PRO A 109 -0.24 -16.00 -6.10
CA PRO A 109 -0.47 -17.43 -6.00
C PRO A 109 -1.33 -17.80 -4.77
N GLN A 110 -2.25 -18.75 -4.92
CA GLN A 110 -3.21 -19.12 -3.88
C GLN A 110 -2.55 -19.41 -2.52
N GLN A 111 -1.41 -20.10 -2.52
CA GLN A 111 -0.67 -20.44 -1.30
C GLN A 111 -0.07 -19.24 -0.57
N LEU A 112 0.01 -18.06 -1.21
CA LEU A 112 0.56 -16.83 -0.63
C LEU A 112 -0.51 -15.79 -0.26
N ARG A 113 -1.77 -16.02 -0.65
CA ARG A 113 -2.86 -15.05 -0.41
C ARG A 113 -3.08 -14.77 1.08
N HIS A 114 -2.79 -15.74 1.96
CA HIS A 114 -2.88 -15.57 3.41
C HIS A 114 -1.91 -14.50 3.97
N LYS A 115 -0.93 -14.06 3.19
CA LYS A 115 -0.03 -12.94 3.52
C LYS A 115 -0.55 -11.59 3.04
N VAL A 116 -1.64 -11.56 2.25
CA VAL A 116 -2.21 -10.33 1.71
C VAL A 116 -3.45 -9.93 2.50
N TYR A 117 -3.38 -8.74 3.06
CA TYR A 117 -4.44 -8.08 3.82
C TYR A 117 -5.12 -7.06 2.91
N CYS A 118 -6.34 -7.34 2.51
CA CYS A 118 -7.17 -6.44 1.74
C CYS A 118 -7.63 -5.26 2.60
N MET A 119 -7.46 -4.06 2.09
CA MET A 119 -7.87 -2.82 2.76
C MET A 119 -8.59 -1.89 1.79
N HIS A 120 -9.13 -0.76 2.27
CA HIS A 120 -9.87 0.23 1.50
C HIS A 120 -11.11 -0.38 0.81
N LEU A 121 -11.82 -1.23 1.54
CA LEU A 121 -12.92 -2.03 1.01
C LEU A 121 -14.19 -1.21 0.84
N ASP A 122 -14.92 -1.45 -0.25
CA ASP A 122 -16.15 -0.75 -0.64
C ASP A 122 -17.40 -1.21 0.15
N GLY A 123 -17.25 -2.17 1.06
CA GLY A 123 -18.37 -2.72 1.82
C GLY A 123 -18.01 -3.98 2.61
N GLU A 124 -19.02 -4.62 3.16
CA GLU A 124 -18.86 -5.87 3.90
C GLU A 124 -18.59 -7.04 2.94
N CYS A 125 -17.32 -7.45 2.87
CA CYS A 125 -16.84 -8.49 1.95
C CYS A 125 -15.83 -9.45 2.58
N ARG A 126 -15.70 -9.42 3.91
CA ARG A 126 -14.74 -10.24 4.66
C ARG A 126 -14.84 -11.72 4.28
N ASP A 127 -16.02 -12.33 4.45
CA ASP A 127 -16.23 -13.76 4.19
C ASP A 127 -15.86 -14.16 2.78
N MET A 128 -16.15 -13.31 1.81
CA MET A 128 -15.83 -13.56 0.41
C MET A 128 -14.33 -13.51 0.16
N LEU A 129 -13.61 -12.53 0.70
CA LEU A 129 -12.15 -12.40 0.56
C LEU A 129 -11.44 -13.55 1.28
N GLU A 130 -11.88 -13.91 2.48
CA GLU A 130 -11.32 -15.02 3.24
C GLU A 130 -11.57 -16.37 2.55
N SER A 131 -12.73 -16.57 1.92
CA SER A 131 -13.00 -17.77 1.12
C SER A 131 -12.07 -17.91 -0.09
N ARG A 132 -11.49 -16.78 -0.58
CA ARG A 132 -10.50 -16.74 -1.67
C ARG A 132 -9.05 -16.84 -1.17
N GLY A 133 -8.87 -16.98 0.16
CA GLY A 133 -7.59 -17.16 0.83
C GLY A 133 -6.89 -15.86 1.24
N PHE A 134 -7.49 -14.69 0.99
CA PHE A 134 -6.99 -13.39 1.45
C PHE A 134 -7.33 -13.17 2.93
N ARG A 135 -6.71 -12.15 3.52
CA ARG A 135 -7.10 -11.60 4.82
C ARG A 135 -7.73 -10.22 4.62
N VAL A 136 -8.42 -9.74 5.64
CA VAL A 136 -8.95 -8.37 5.69
C VAL A 136 -8.21 -7.61 6.78
N ALA A 137 -7.72 -6.42 6.46
CA ALA A 137 -7.10 -5.55 7.44
C ALA A 137 -8.14 -5.16 8.51
N GLU A 138 -7.75 -5.25 9.77
CA GLU A 138 -8.56 -4.80 10.89
C GLU A 138 -8.29 -3.33 11.16
N VAL A 139 -9.36 -2.57 11.37
CA VAL A 139 -9.30 -1.20 11.85
C VAL A 139 -9.50 -1.26 13.35
N GLY A 140 -8.46 -0.87 14.11
CA GLY A 140 -8.47 -0.83 15.57
C GLY A 140 -9.28 0.33 16.14
#